data_fc7716acaf0ced1aa9a8c6e714f7e0c2
#
_entry.id   fc7716acaf0ced1aa9a8c6e714f7e0c2
#
_cell.length_a   1.000
_cell.length_b   1.000
_cell.length_c   1.000
_cell.angle_alpha   90.00
_cell.angle_beta   90.00
_cell.angle_gamma   90.00
#
_symmetry.space_group_name_H-M   'P 1'
#
loop_
_entity.id
_entity.type
_entity.pdbx_description
1 polymer ?
#
loop_
_entity_poly.entity_id
_entity_poly.type
_entity_poly.pdbx_seq_one_letter_code
_entity_poly.pdbx_strand_id
1 'polypeptide(L)'
;NETFTCNGSTNIGGNEITCMHIHGELTMKEGLAQSCNVVFSELAARLGKDKMTAMAEKLGFNSSVIVNSTETARQVYNVSKADENGLGWSGIGQYTVEANPMQMAIMCSAIANGGTAVLPNEIKSGVMEINGGTKDMIDSDLAAKLDEYMRYDVTSYYGDSLFPSLTVCAKTGTAEVGENKEPHAWMVGYSQDEDAPLAFAVIVENGYGFSPAGPVAVAAMEACASVLRSE
;
A
#
# COMPACT_ATOMS: atom_id res chain seq x y z
N ASN A 1 -4.97 -20.55 -9.37
CA ASN A 1 -4.28 -20.69 -8.06
C ASN A 1 -2.83 -21.07 -8.36
N GLU A 2 -2.03 -20.09 -8.73
CA GLU A 2 -0.59 -20.26 -8.87
C GLU A 2 0.05 -20.28 -7.48
N THR A 3 1.04 -21.15 -7.27
CA THR A 3 1.87 -21.19 -6.07
C THR A 3 3.29 -20.77 -6.41
N PHE A 4 3.97 -20.20 -5.45
CA PHE A 4 5.35 -19.74 -5.49
C PHE A 4 6.13 -20.45 -4.38
N THR A 5 7.44 -20.61 -4.55
CA THR A 5 8.29 -21.21 -3.53
C THR A 5 9.32 -20.20 -3.04
N CYS A 6 9.23 -19.81 -1.77
CA CYS A 6 10.19 -18.93 -1.13
C CYS A 6 11.16 -19.69 -0.24
N ASN A 7 12.40 -19.84 -0.68
CA ASN A 7 13.50 -20.44 0.09
C ASN A 7 14.39 -19.39 0.78
N GLY A 8 13.87 -18.16 0.99
CA GLY A 8 14.60 -17.05 1.60
C GLY A 8 15.24 -16.09 0.61
N SER A 9 15.32 -16.45 -0.67
CA SER A 9 15.77 -15.58 -1.76
C SER A 9 15.36 -16.13 -3.11
N THR A 10 15.47 -15.29 -4.15
CA THR A 10 15.34 -15.67 -5.56
C THR A 10 16.41 -14.96 -6.39
N ASN A 11 16.79 -15.55 -7.54
CA ASN A 11 17.73 -14.92 -8.47
C ASN A 11 16.97 -14.33 -9.66
N ILE A 12 17.12 -13.03 -9.88
CA ILE A 12 16.51 -12.31 -11.00
C ILE A 12 17.61 -11.56 -11.75
N GLY A 13 17.73 -11.80 -13.03
CA GLY A 13 18.75 -11.17 -13.87
C GLY A 13 20.19 -11.44 -13.43
N GLY A 14 20.45 -12.58 -12.80
CA GLY A 14 21.77 -12.98 -12.31
C GLY A 14 22.16 -12.42 -10.93
N ASN A 15 21.28 -11.65 -10.28
CA ASN A 15 21.49 -11.11 -8.95
C ASN A 15 20.41 -11.58 -7.97
N GLU A 16 20.81 -11.73 -6.71
CA GLU A 16 19.92 -12.21 -5.65
C GLU A 16 19.01 -11.10 -5.11
N ILE A 17 17.74 -11.45 -4.90
CA ILE A 17 16.79 -10.67 -4.09
C ILE A 17 16.45 -11.50 -2.87
N THR A 18 16.76 -10.97 -1.68
CA THR A 18 16.55 -11.65 -0.41
C THR A 18 15.15 -11.42 0.14
N CYS A 19 14.66 -12.39 0.92
CA CYS A 19 13.45 -12.30 1.69
C CYS A 19 13.78 -12.36 3.18
N MET A 20 12.95 -11.74 4.01
CA MET A 20 13.16 -11.69 5.47
C MET A 20 13.11 -13.08 6.11
N HIS A 21 12.31 -13.99 5.54
CA HIS A 21 12.10 -15.34 6.06
C HIS A 21 12.00 -16.36 4.91
N ILE A 22 12.18 -17.62 5.25
CA ILE A 22 11.83 -18.76 4.38
C ILE A 22 10.33 -19.02 4.59
N HIS A 23 9.52 -18.79 3.54
CA HIS A 23 8.07 -18.94 3.64
C HIS A 23 7.55 -20.27 3.09
N GLY A 24 8.37 -21.03 2.34
CA GLY A 24 7.95 -22.26 1.67
C GLY A 24 7.04 -22.02 0.48
N GLU A 25 6.06 -22.89 0.25
CA GLU A 25 5.06 -22.73 -0.81
C GLU A 25 3.97 -21.76 -0.36
N LEU A 26 3.64 -20.78 -1.21
CA LEU A 26 2.62 -19.75 -0.95
C LEU A 26 1.79 -19.48 -2.21
N THR A 27 0.55 -19.13 -2.01
CA THR A 27 -0.26 -18.39 -3.00
C THR A 27 0.12 -16.90 -3.01
N MET A 28 -0.34 -16.16 -4.00
CA MET A 28 -0.15 -14.69 -4.03
C MET A 28 -0.78 -14.01 -2.80
N LYS A 29 -1.93 -14.49 -2.32
CA LYS A 29 -2.60 -13.97 -1.11
C LYS A 29 -1.74 -14.14 0.14
N GLU A 30 -1.21 -15.34 0.33
CA GLU A 30 -0.30 -15.63 1.45
C GLU A 30 1.03 -14.87 1.31
N GLY A 31 1.52 -14.72 0.08
CA GLY A 31 2.70 -13.91 -0.22
C GLY A 31 2.52 -12.44 0.14
N LEU A 32 1.34 -11.85 -0.12
CA LEU A 32 1.02 -10.49 0.32
C LEU A 32 1.01 -10.40 1.86
N ALA A 33 0.29 -11.29 2.49
CA ALA A 33 0.13 -11.29 3.95
C ALA A 33 1.48 -11.51 4.67
N GLN A 34 2.35 -12.35 4.14
CA GLN A 34 3.69 -12.58 4.69
C GLN A 34 4.76 -11.60 4.17
N SER A 35 4.38 -10.60 3.38
CA SER A 35 5.33 -9.65 2.77
C SER A 35 6.48 -10.35 2.05
N CYS A 36 6.18 -11.38 1.27
CA CYS A 36 7.19 -12.21 0.63
C CYS A 36 7.85 -11.49 -0.56
N ASN A 37 9.10 -11.11 -0.42
CA ASN A 37 9.86 -10.44 -1.47
C ASN A 37 10.00 -11.31 -2.72
N VAL A 38 10.18 -12.63 -2.55
CA VAL A 38 10.33 -13.57 -3.67
C VAL A 38 9.11 -13.54 -4.57
N VAL A 39 7.90 -13.65 -4.01
CA VAL A 39 6.64 -13.65 -4.78
C VAL A 39 6.52 -12.38 -5.62
N PHE A 40 6.67 -11.21 -5.01
CA PHE A 40 6.40 -9.95 -5.70
C PHE A 40 7.53 -9.51 -6.63
N SER A 41 8.78 -9.84 -6.34
CA SER A 41 9.88 -9.58 -7.27
C SER A 41 9.81 -10.45 -8.52
N GLU A 42 9.43 -11.74 -8.38
CA GLU A 42 9.21 -12.62 -9.53
C GLU A 42 8.01 -12.18 -10.38
N LEU A 43 6.92 -11.75 -9.74
CA LEU A 43 5.76 -11.22 -10.46
C LEU A 43 6.10 -9.94 -11.22
N ALA A 44 6.87 -9.01 -10.63
CA ALA A 44 7.30 -7.80 -11.31
C ALA A 44 8.19 -8.10 -12.51
N ALA A 45 9.15 -9.03 -12.38
CA ALA A 45 10.00 -9.47 -13.48
C ALA A 45 9.17 -10.09 -14.63
N ARG A 46 8.18 -10.93 -14.32
CA ARG A 46 7.28 -11.53 -15.32
C ARG A 46 6.38 -10.52 -16.02
N LEU A 47 5.87 -9.52 -15.29
CA LEU A 47 5.01 -8.47 -15.85
C LEU A 47 5.76 -7.57 -16.81
N GLY A 48 7.01 -7.27 -16.50
CA GLY A 48 7.86 -6.41 -17.30
C GLY A 48 7.61 -4.92 -17.06
N LYS A 49 8.57 -4.10 -17.49
CA LYS A 49 8.60 -2.65 -17.24
C LYS A 49 7.35 -1.92 -17.69
N ASP A 50 6.86 -2.24 -18.89
CA ASP A 50 5.77 -1.49 -19.50
C ASP A 50 4.47 -1.65 -18.70
N LYS A 51 4.12 -2.89 -18.31
CA LYS A 51 2.92 -3.15 -17.52
C LYS A 51 3.04 -2.58 -16.10
N MET A 52 4.21 -2.71 -15.48
CA MET A 52 4.47 -2.16 -14.16
C MET A 52 4.35 -0.64 -14.16
N THR A 53 4.97 0.04 -15.14
CA THR A 53 4.89 1.50 -15.29
C THR A 53 3.46 1.96 -15.56
N ALA A 54 2.75 1.32 -16.51
CA ALA A 54 1.38 1.69 -16.83
C ALA A 54 0.43 1.55 -15.63
N MET A 55 0.58 0.48 -14.82
CA MET A 55 -0.21 0.33 -13.61
C MET A 55 0.17 1.36 -12.54
N ALA A 56 1.46 1.61 -12.32
CA ALA A 56 1.91 2.63 -11.38
C ALA A 56 1.36 4.02 -11.73
N GLU A 57 1.39 4.42 -13.01
CA GLU A 57 0.82 5.68 -13.48
C GLU A 57 -0.71 5.74 -13.30
N LYS A 58 -1.40 4.63 -13.58
CA LYS A 58 -2.86 4.52 -13.34
C LYS A 58 -3.19 4.72 -11.86
N LEU A 59 -2.34 4.21 -10.96
CA LEU A 59 -2.43 4.35 -9.51
C LEU A 59 -1.94 5.72 -8.99
N GLY A 60 -1.52 6.63 -9.86
CA GLY A 60 -1.15 8.00 -9.54
C GLY A 60 0.34 8.21 -9.25
N PHE A 61 1.20 7.21 -9.47
CA PHE A 61 2.65 7.44 -9.48
C PHE A 61 3.04 8.38 -10.63
N ASN A 62 4.17 9.02 -10.51
CA ASN A 62 4.67 10.06 -11.41
C ASN A 62 3.77 11.31 -11.49
N SER A 63 2.88 11.48 -10.51
CA SER A 63 2.04 12.67 -10.35
C SER A 63 2.03 13.16 -8.91
N SER A 64 1.47 14.34 -8.69
CA SER A 64 1.20 14.92 -7.38
C SER A 64 -0.31 15.07 -7.18
N VAL A 65 -0.72 15.33 -5.95
CA VAL A 65 -2.11 15.60 -5.58
C VAL A 65 -2.20 17.02 -5.04
N ILE A 66 -3.26 17.75 -5.36
CA ILE A 66 -3.52 19.07 -4.80
C ILE A 66 -4.50 18.92 -3.62
N VAL A 67 -4.10 19.45 -2.47
CA VAL A 67 -4.92 19.50 -1.26
C VAL A 67 -4.87 20.91 -0.69
N ASN A 68 -6.02 21.56 -0.55
CA ASN A 68 -6.11 22.95 -0.08
C ASN A 68 -5.15 23.90 -0.83
N SER A 69 -5.13 23.84 -2.14
CA SER A 69 -4.26 24.64 -3.02
C SER A 69 -2.76 24.39 -2.82
N THR A 70 -2.40 23.32 -2.12
CA THR A 70 -1.01 22.90 -1.91
C THR A 70 -0.75 21.59 -2.66
N GLU A 71 0.28 21.59 -3.48
CA GLU A 71 0.71 20.41 -4.20
C GLU A 71 1.53 19.49 -3.27
N THR A 72 1.17 18.20 -3.21
CA THR A 72 1.95 17.20 -2.47
C THR A 72 3.27 16.90 -3.17
N ALA A 73 4.22 16.31 -2.46
CA ALA A 73 5.39 15.74 -3.09
C ALA A 73 4.98 14.72 -4.16
N ARG A 74 5.65 14.78 -5.31
CA ARG A 74 5.42 13.85 -6.41
C ARG A 74 5.90 12.46 -6.01
N GLN A 75 5.06 11.47 -6.21
CA GLN A 75 5.49 10.07 -6.14
C GLN A 75 6.32 9.70 -7.36
N VAL A 76 7.24 8.77 -7.20
CA VAL A 76 8.12 8.31 -8.29
C VAL A 76 8.00 6.81 -8.46
N TYR A 77 7.77 6.39 -9.70
CA TYR A 77 7.98 5.02 -10.17
C TYR A 77 8.75 5.11 -11.49
N ASN A 78 10.04 4.81 -11.47
CA ASN A 78 10.89 4.92 -12.66
C ASN A 78 11.80 3.70 -12.83
N VAL A 79 11.36 2.77 -13.65
CA VAL A 79 12.10 1.55 -14.01
C VAL A 79 12.70 1.59 -15.42
N SER A 80 12.74 2.75 -16.07
CA SER A 80 13.20 2.89 -17.45
C SER A 80 14.64 2.36 -17.64
N LYS A 81 15.51 2.60 -16.67
CA LYS A 81 16.91 2.15 -16.66
C LYS A 81 17.14 0.88 -15.83
N ALA A 82 16.11 0.31 -15.21
CA ALA A 82 16.23 -0.91 -14.42
C ALA A 82 16.69 -2.07 -15.32
N ASP A 83 17.57 -2.92 -14.84
CA ASP A 83 17.73 -4.28 -15.34
C ASP A 83 16.61 -5.18 -14.78
N GLU A 84 16.67 -6.48 -15.00
CA GLU A 84 15.67 -7.41 -14.47
C GLU A 84 15.66 -7.43 -12.94
N ASN A 85 16.82 -7.32 -12.31
CA ASN A 85 16.94 -7.28 -10.85
C ASN A 85 16.34 -5.99 -10.28
N GLY A 86 16.68 -4.83 -10.83
CA GLY A 86 16.08 -3.54 -10.44
C GLY A 86 14.55 -3.53 -10.62
N LEU A 87 14.04 -4.19 -11.67
CA LEU A 87 12.60 -4.35 -11.86
C LEU A 87 11.99 -5.24 -10.76
N GLY A 88 12.66 -6.33 -10.38
CA GLY A 88 12.26 -7.18 -9.25
C GLY A 88 12.18 -6.39 -7.94
N TRP A 89 13.21 -5.60 -7.61
CA TRP A 89 13.22 -4.71 -6.44
C TRP A 89 12.09 -3.67 -6.47
N SER A 90 11.74 -3.14 -7.64
CA SER A 90 10.61 -2.20 -7.77
C SER A 90 9.27 -2.84 -7.42
N GLY A 91 9.13 -4.16 -7.63
CA GLY A 91 7.92 -4.93 -7.30
C GLY A 91 7.64 -5.05 -5.80
N ILE A 92 8.64 -4.80 -4.99
CA ILE A 92 8.52 -4.77 -3.51
C ILE A 92 8.65 -3.35 -2.93
N GLY A 93 8.52 -2.32 -3.77
CA GLY A 93 8.55 -0.93 -3.34
C GLY A 93 9.95 -0.36 -3.05
N GLN A 94 10.98 -0.99 -3.60
CA GLN A 94 12.37 -0.56 -3.49
C GLN A 94 12.90 0.01 -4.83
N TYR A 95 14.21 0.07 -5.02
CA TYR A 95 14.86 0.66 -6.20
C TYR A 95 14.63 2.18 -6.26
N THR A 96 13.83 2.67 -7.22
CA THR A 96 13.50 4.09 -7.40
C THR A 96 12.06 4.42 -7.04
N VAL A 97 11.41 3.58 -6.24
CA VAL A 97 10.01 3.79 -5.85
C VAL A 97 9.94 4.75 -4.66
N GLU A 98 9.24 5.87 -4.85
CA GLU A 98 8.97 6.85 -3.79
C GLU A 98 7.47 7.09 -3.72
N ALA A 99 6.89 6.96 -2.53
CA ALA A 99 5.46 7.14 -2.29
C ALA A 99 5.21 8.23 -1.25
N ASN A 100 4.11 8.96 -1.38
CA ASN A 100 3.64 9.87 -0.35
C ASN A 100 2.37 9.32 0.34
N PRO A 101 2.14 9.63 1.62
CA PRO A 101 1.02 9.08 2.38
C PRO A 101 -0.35 9.42 1.78
N MET A 102 -0.53 10.63 1.25
CA MET A 102 -1.81 11.04 0.67
C MET A 102 -2.22 10.12 -0.49
N GLN A 103 -1.31 9.86 -1.41
CA GLN A 103 -1.63 8.98 -2.56
C GLN A 103 -1.83 7.53 -2.11
N MET A 104 -1.12 7.06 -1.11
CA MET A 104 -1.35 5.73 -0.56
C MET A 104 -2.74 5.60 0.06
N ALA A 105 -3.21 6.63 0.77
CA ALA A 105 -4.59 6.67 1.28
C ALA A 105 -5.63 6.71 0.13
N ILE A 106 -5.37 7.48 -0.93
CA ILE A 106 -6.21 7.51 -2.15
C ILE A 106 -6.27 6.13 -2.81
N MET A 107 -5.15 5.41 -2.91
CA MET A 107 -5.13 4.04 -3.44
C MET A 107 -5.95 3.09 -2.56
N CYS A 108 -5.84 3.21 -1.24
CA CYS A 108 -6.66 2.43 -0.31
C CYS A 108 -8.16 2.75 -0.46
N SER A 109 -8.52 4.01 -0.66
CA SER A 109 -9.91 4.39 -0.93
C SER A 109 -10.45 3.79 -2.23
N ALA A 110 -9.60 3.63 -3.25
CA ALA A 110 -9.98 2.96 -4.49
C ALA A 110 -10.32 1.49 -4.26
N ILE A 111 -9.51 0.78 -3.48
CA ILE A 111 -9.77 -0.63 -3.16
C ILE A 111 -11.08 -0.76 -2.37
N ALA A 112 -11.24 0.05 -1.31
CA ALA A 112 -12.43 0.09 -0.48
C ALA A 112 -13.72 0.37 -1.26
N ASN A 113 -13.63 1.18 -2.32
CA ASN A 113 -14.78 1.67 -3.10
C ASN A 113 -14.85 1.00 -4.50
N GLY A 114 -14.55 -0.30 -4.56
CA GLY A 114 -14.76 -1.12 -5.76
C GLY A 114 -13.95 -0.68 -7.00
N GLY A 115 -12.81 -0.03 -6.78
CA GLY A 115 -11.89 0.40 -7.84
C GLY A 115 -11.85 1.90 -8.11
N THR A 116 -12.79 2.66 -7.54
CA THR A 116 -12.93 4.10 -7.74
C THR A 116 -12.41 4.87 -6.53
N ALA A 117 -11.32 5.60 -6.69
CA ALA A 117 -10.75 6.44 -5.63
C ALA A 117 -11.60 7.67 -5.34
N VAL A 118 -11.64 8.06 -4.07
CA VAL A 118 -12.14 9.37 -3.64
C VAL A 118 -10.93 10.32 -3.56
N LEU A 119 -11.01 11.45 -4.27
CA LEU A 119 -9.96 12.46 -4.26
C LEU A 119 -10.19 13.47 -3.13
N PRO A 120 -9.13 14.06 -2.55
CA PRO A 120 -9.28 14.99 -1.46
C PRO A 120 -10.04 16.26 -1.88
N ASN A 121 -10.89 16.76 -0.99
CA ASN A 121 -11.63 18.01 -1.16
C ASN A 121 -10.81 19.20 -0.67
N GLU A 122 -11.06 20.37 -1.21
CA GLU A 122 -10.51 21.62 -0.76
C GLU A 122 -11.45 22.28 0.26
N ILE A 123 -10.90 22.76 1.39
CA ILE A 123 -11.65 23.55 2.38
C ILE A 123 -11.29 25.02 2.17
N LYS A 124 -12.27 25.83 1.70
CA LYS A 124 -12.14 27.27 1.59
C LYS A 124 -13.06 27.99 2.57
N SER A 125 -12.48 28.87 3.39
CA SER A 125 -13.24 29.77 4.29
C SER A 125 -14.24 29.04 5.23
N GLY A 126 -13.90 27.82 5.68
CA GLY A 126 -14.77 27.01 6.54
C GLY A 126 -15.94 26.33 5.83
N VAL A 127 -16.02 26.47 4.50
CA VAL A 127 -16.97 25.74 3.67
C VAL A 127 -16.19 24.70 2.86
N MET A 128 -16.63 23.44 2.94
CA MET A 128 -16.06 22.37 2.13
C MET A 128 -16.48 22.57 0.67
N GLU A 129 -15.53 22.91 -0.20
CA GLU A 129 -15.74 22.87 -1.64
C GLU A 129 -15.38 21.47 -2.15
N ILE A 130 -16.33 20.79 -2.78
CA ILE A 130 -16.13 19.48 -3.38
C ILE A 130 -15.38 19.65 -4.70
N ASN A 131 -14.05 19.71 -4.64
CA ASN A 131 -13.20 19.77 -5.85
C ASN A 131 -12.50 18.42 -6.14
N GLY A 132 -12.55 17.49 -5.20
CA GLY A 132 -11.86 16.22 -5.33
C GLY A 132 -12.49 15.30 -6.38
N GLY A 133 -13.76 15.05 -6.27
CA GLY A 133 -14.44 14.07 -7.13
C GLY A 133 -13.96 12.65 -6.94
N THR A 134 -14.08 11.85 -7.99
CA THR A 134 -13.67 10.44 -8.00
C THR A 134 -12.81 10.14 -9.22
N LYS A 135 -11.99 9.08 -9.14
CA LYS A 135 -11.15 8.61 -10.24
C LYS A 135 -11.13 7.08 -10.27
N ASP A 136 -11.51 6.49 -11.40
CA ASP A 136 -11.36 5.05 -11.61
C ASP A 136 -9.88 4.68 -11.71
N MET A 137 -9.42 3.84 -10.80
CA MET A 137 -8.02 3.43 -10.70
C MET A 137 -7.81 1.96 -11.07
N ILE A 138 -8.70 1.07 -10.64
CA ILE A 138 -8.62 -0.38 -10.92
C ILE A 138 -10.01 -0.92 -11.22
N ASP A 139 -10.07 -2.09 -11.82
CA ASP A 139 -11.33 -2.76 -12.08
C ASP A 139 -11.94 -3.31 -10.79
N SER A 140 -13.26 -3.41 -10.71
CA SER A 140 -13.98 -3.89 -9.53
C SER A 140 -13.58 -5.30 -9.10
N ASP A 141 -13.32 -6.20 -10.05
CA ASP A 141 -12.86 -7.56 -9.76
C ASP A 141 -11.46 -7.57 -9.11
N LEU A 142 -10.58 -6.66 -9.56
CA LEU A 142 -9.25 -6.50 -8.96
C LEU A 142 -9.37 -5.87 -7.57
N ALA A 143 -10.25 -4.87 -7.40
CA ALA A 143 -10.50 -4.26 -6.11
C ALA A 143 -11.02 -5.29 -5.08
N ALA A 144 -12.02 -6.09 -5.46
CA ALA A 144 -12.54 -7.16 -4.62
C ALA A 144 -11.48 -8.20 -4.22
N LYS A 145 -10.56 -8.53 -5.14
CA LYS A 145 -9.46 -9.44 -4.86
C LYS A 145 -8.43 -8.84 -3.89
N LEU A 146 -8.10 -7.55 -4.05
CA LEU A 146 -7.20 -6.85 -3.13
C LEU A 146 -7.83 -6.70 -1.75
N ASP A 147 -9.14 -6.42 -1.69
CA ASP A 147 -9.91 -6.39 -0.45
C ASP A 147 -9.81 -7.72 0.29
N GLU A 148 -10.10 -8.84 -0.37
CA GLU A 148 -9.92 -10.19 0.20
C GLU A 148 -8.50 -10.41 0.73
N TYR A 149 -7.48 -9.99 -0.02
CA TYR A 149 -6.08 -10.22 0.34
C TYR A 149 -5.64 -9.37 1.53
N MET A 150 -6.00 -8.08 1.55
CA MET A 150 -5.68 -7.18 2.66
C MET A 150 -6.47 -7.53 3.93
N ARG A 151 -7.71 -8.04 3.77
CA ARG A 151 -8.50 -8.57 4.90
C ARG A 151 -7.85 -9.84 5.47
N TYR A 152 -7.39 -10.73 4.61
CA TYR A 152 -6.67 -11.93 5.01
C TYR A 152 -5.38 -11.60 5.77
N ASP A 153 -4.66 -10.54 5.39
CA ASP A 153 -3.48 -10.09 6.12
C ASP A 153 -3.84 -9.73 7.57
N VAL A 154 -4.88 -8.92 7.79
CA VAL A 154 -5.33 -8.56 9.14
C VAL A 154 -5.74 -9.79 9.94
N THR A 155 -6.61 -10.64 9.39
CA THR A 155 -7.15 -11.80 10.13
C THR A 155 -6.11 -12.85 10.46
N SER A 156 -5.08 -13.01 9.62
CA SER A 156 -4.08 -14.08 9.75
C SER A 156 -2.80 -13.67 10.46
N TYR A 157 -2.44 -12.37 10.43
CA TYR A 157 -1.15 -11.90 10.93
C TYR A 157 -1.23 -10.81 11.99
N TYR A 158 -2.14 -9.83 11.86
CA TYR A 158 -2.25 -8.76 12.86
C TYR A 158 -3.29 -9.10 13.94
N GLY A 159 -4.33 -9.85 13.58
CA GLY A 159 -5.49 -10.16 14.41
C GLY A 159 -6.54 -9.05 14.38
N ASP A 160 -7.82 -9.46 14.31
CA ASP A 160 -8.96 -8.53 14.30
C ASP A 160 -9.05 -7.65 15.55
N SER A 161 -8.56 -8.14 16.68
CA SER A 161 -8.53 -7.37 17.93
C SER A 161 -7.62 -6.13 17.88
N LEU A 162 -6.81 -5.99 16.83
CA LEU A 162 -5.96 -4.80 16.65
C LEU A 162 -6.80 -3.52 16.49
N PHE A 163 -7.94 -3.62 15.79
CA PHE A 163 -8.91 -2.52 15.62
C PHE A 163 -10.22 -2.90 16.28
N PRO A 164 -10.40 -2.62 17.59
CA PRO A 164 -11.47 -3.21 18.38
C PRO A 164 -12.89 -2.84 17.94
N SER A 165 -13.07 -1.68 17.29
CA SER A 165 -14.38 -1.19 16.84
C SER A 165 -14.56 -1.21 15.32
N LEU A 166 -13.55 -1.67 14.55
CA LEU A 166 -13.55 -1.57 13.10
C LEU A 166 -13.16 -2.89 12.42
N THR A 167 -13.82 -3.17 11.30
CA THR A 167 -13.42 -4.22 10.38
C THR A 167 -12.43 -3.65 9.36
N VAL A 168 -11.13 -3.89 9.55
CA VAL A 168 -10.07 -3.23 8.78
C VAL A 168 -9.41 -4.19 7.79
N CYS A 169 -9.14 -3.69 6.60
CA CYS A 169 -8.21 -4.23 5.62
C CYS A 169 -6.93 -3.39 5.65
N ALA A 170 -5.76 -4.02 5.85
CA ALA A 170 -4.52 -3.27 5.98
C ALA A 170 -3.29 -4.02 5.46
N LYS A 171 -2.22 -3.27 5.21
CA LYS A 171 -0.89 -3.79 4.88
C LYS A 171 0.20 -2.93 5.52
N THR A 172 1.15 -3.58 6.16
CA THR A 172 2.37 -2.93 6.65
C THR A 172 3.45 -2.88 5.57
N GLY A 173 4.39 -1.97 5.74
CA GLY A 173 5.58 -1.86 4.92
C GLY A 173 6.79 -1.44 5.75
N THR A 174 7.96 -1.87 5.28
CA THR A 174 9.25 -1.43 5.82
C THR A 174 10.08 -0.95 4.64
N ALA A 175 10.30 0.37 4.56
CA ALA A 175 10.98 1.00 3.45
C ALA A 175 12.42 1.36 3.84
N GLU A 176 13.39 0.71 3.23
CA GLU A 176 14.80 1.05 3.38
C GLU A 176 15.10 2.40 2.72
N VAL A 177 15.85 3.27 3.41
CA VAL A 177 16.11 4.65 3.00
C VAL A 177 17.59 4.97 2.87
N GLY A 178 18.41 3.95 2.72
CA GLY A 178 19.86 4.04 2.50
C GLY A 178 20.69 3.41 3.61
N GLU A 179 21.99 3.32 3.35
CA GLU A 179 22.94 2.71 4.28
C GLU A 179 22.98 3.46 5.62
N ASN A 180 23.04 2.71 6.71
CA ASN A 180 23.15 3.21 8.08
C ASN A 180 21.97 4.11 8.54
N LYS A 181 20.79 3.95 7.96
CA LYS A 181 19.55 4.59 8.41
C LYS A 181 18.54 3.54 8.79
N GLU A 182 17.78 3.80 9.85
CA GLU A 182 16.63 2.97 10.18
C GLU A 182 15.57 3.11 9.09
N PRO A 183 14.95 2.01 8.65
CA PRO A 183 13.90 2.05 7.64
C PRO A 183 12.68 2.86 8.10
N HIS A 184 11.86 3.30 7.17
CA HIS A 184 10.56 3.87 7.49
C HIS A 184 9.52 2.76 7.68
N ALA A 185 8.75 2.86 8.76
CA ALA A 185 7.62 1.97 8.99
C ALA A 185 6.34 2.54 8.38
N TRP A 186 5.63 1.73 7.62
CA TRP A 186 4.37 2.06 6.99
C TRP A 186 3.24 1.17 7.47
N MET A 187 2.04 1.73 7.53
CA MET A 187 0.79 0.99 7.55
C MET A 187 -0.25 1.74 6.71
N VAL A 188 -0.90 1.03 5.80
CA VAL A 188 -1.94 1.57 4.93
C VAL A 188 -3.15 0.65 4.97
N GLY A 189 -4.33 1.22 4.77
CA GLY A 189 -5.54 0.41 4.80
C GLY A 189 -6.83 1.22 4.80
N TYR A 190 -7.92 0.55 5.12
CA TYR A 190 -9.26 1.14 5.16
C TYR A 190 -10.19 0.29 6.02
N SER A 191 -11.30 0.90 6.46
CA SER A 191 -12.41 0.22 7.12
C SER A 191 -13.43 -0.28 6.09
N GLN A 192 -13.99 -1.47 6.33
CA GLN A 192 -15.13 -2.02 5.58
C GLN A 192 -16.48 -1.61 6.19
N ASP A 193 -16.48 -0.89 7.31
CA ASP A 193 -17.71 -0.52 8.02
C ASP A 193 -18.37 0.68 7.33
N GLU A 194 -19.66 0.55 6.96
CA GLU A 194 -20.41 1.59 6.25
C GLU A 194 -20.62 2.85 7.09
N ASP A 195 -20.67 2.72 8.43
CA ASP A 195 -20.81 3.83 9.38
C ASP A 195 -19.48 4.51 9.72
N ALA A 196 -18.36 3.96 9.22
CA ALA A 196 -17.02 4.52 9.37
C ALA A 196 -16.17 4.28 8.12
N PRO A 197 -16.52 4.87 6.94
CA PRO A 197 -15.85 4.64 5.67
C PRO A 197 -14.52 5.40 5.59
N LEU A 198 -13.51 4.89 6.26
CA LEU A 198 -12.21 5.52 6.43
C LEU A 198 -11.13 4.79 5.62
N ALA A 199 -10.29 5.54 4.92
CA ALA A 199 -9.02 5.05 4.37
C ALA A 199 -7.85 5.81 5.02
N PHE A 200 -6.73 5.12 5.24
CA PHE A 200 -5.60 5.70 5.94
C PHE A 200 -4.25 5.30 5.35
N ALA A 201 -3.26 6.15 5.58
CA ALA A 201 -1.85 5.83 5.41
C ALA A 201 -1.05 6.48 6.53
N VAL A 202 -0.25 5.68 7.21
CA VAL A 202 0.65 6.10 8.28
C VAL A 202 2.08 5.79 7.87
N ILE A 203 2.97 6.77 8.05
CA ILE A 203 4.41 6.58 7.98
C ILE A 203 5.05 7.06 9.28
N VAL A 204 5.98 6.27 9.80
CA VAL A 204 6.87 6.68 10.90
C VAL A 204 8.29 6.61 10.37
N GLU A 205 8.89 7.79 10.19
CA GLU A 205 10.25 7.90 9.69
C GLU A 205 11.25 7.33 10.71
N ASN A 206 12.23 6.59 10.22
CA ASN A 206 13.24 5.92 11.04
C ASN A 206 12.65 5.02 12.14
N GLY A 207 11.53 4.36 11.82
CA GLY A 207 10.87 3.37 12.68
C GLY A 207 10.85 2.01 11.98
N TYR A 208 11.27 0.96 12.67
CA TYR A 208 11.33 -0.38 12.09
C TYR A 208 10.05 -1.18 12.33
N GLY A 209 9.51 -1.78 11.25
CA GLY A 209 8.45 -2.79 11.33
C GLY A 209 7.06 -2.28 11.72
N PHE A 210 6.19 -3.19 12.18
CA PHE A 210 4.82 -2.90 12.63
C PHE A 210 4.76 -2.01 13.87
N SER A 211 5.72 -2.15 14.76
CA SER A 211 5.67 -1.59 16.12
C SER A 211 5.39 -0.08 16.20
N PRO A 212 5.96 0.80 15.36
CA PRO A 212 5.64 2.22 15.45
C PRO A 212 4.41 2.66 14.62
N ALA A 213 4.17 2.09 13.45
CA ALA A 213 3.08 2.53 12.55
C ALA A 213 1.70 1.97 12.96
N GLY A 214 1.66 0.73 13.43
CA GLY A 214 0.42 0.07 13.84
C GLY A 214 -0.35 0.82 14.93
N PRO A 215 0.24 1.12 16.10
CA PRO A 215 -0.45 1.86 17.18
C PRO A 215 -0.95 3.24 16.75
N VAL A 216 -0.22 3.95 15.87
CA VAL A 216 -0.65 5.24 15.33
C VAL A 216 -1.87 5.07 14.42
N ALA A 217 -1.84 4.06 13.55
CA ALA A 217 -2.98 3.75 12.67
C ALA A 217 -4.24 3.40 13.49
N VAL A 218 -4.10 2.52 14.49
CA VAL A 218 -5.20 2.14 15.39
C VAL A 218 -5.78 3.37 16.08
N ALA A 219 -4.95 4.18 16.75
CA ALA A 219 -5.42 5.34 17.49
C ALA A 219 -6.14 6.35 16.58
N ALA A 220 -5.61 6.61 15.38
CA ALA A 220 -6.24 7.51 14.42
C ALA A 220 -7.58 6.98 13.91
N MET A 221 -7.63 5.71 13.50
CA MET A 221 -8.82 5.09 12.94
C MET A 221 -9.95 4.98 13.97
N GLU A 222 -9.66 4.53 15.19
CA GLU A 222 -10.64 4.44 16.27
C GLU A 222 -11.19 5.82 16.67
N ALA A 223 -10.34 6.85 16.75
CA ALA A 223 -10.76 8.20 17.04
C ALA A 223 -11.68 8.76 15.95
N CYS A 224 -11.31 8.61 14.66
CA CYS A 224 -12.12 9.07 13.54
C CYS A 224 -13.47 8.32 13.46
N ALA A 225 -13.48 7.00 13.66
CA ALA A 225 -14.71 6.21 13.68
C ALA A 225 -15.63 6.63 14.81
N SER A 226 -15.10 6.92 15.99
CA SER A 226 -15.89 7.43 17.13
C SER A 226 -16.59 8.76 16.81
N VAL A 227 -15.89 9.66 16.09
CA VAL A 227 -16.49 10.94 15.67
C VAL A 227 -17.60 10.71 14.65
N LEU A 228 -17.35 9.94 13.59
CA LEU A 228 -18.35 9.66 12.54
C LEU A 228 -19.62 9.00 13.10
N ARG A 229 -19.48 8.09 14.07
CA ARG A 229 -20.60 7.39 14.71
C ARG A 229 -21.37 8.24 15.73
N SER A 230 -20.85 9.41 16.09
CA SER A 230 -21.48 10.34 17.02
C SER A 230 -22.31 11.44 16.34
N GLU A 231 -22.19 11.59 15.02
CA GLU A 231 -22.94 12.52 14.19
C GLU A 231 -24.26 11.89 13.69
#